data_c675855b2288e3ca4d515f91cbf6929b
#
_entry.id   c675855b2288e3ca4d515f91cbf6929b
#
_cell.length_a   1.000
_cell.length_b   1.000
_cell.length_c   1.000
_cell.angle_alpha   90.00
_cell.angle_beta   90.00
_cell.angle_gamma   90.00
#
_symmetry.space_group_name_H-M   'P 1'
#
loop_
_entity.id
_entity.type
_entity.pdbx_description
1 polymer ?
#
loop_
_entity_poly.entity_id
_entity_poly.type
_entity_poly.pdbx_seq_one_letter_code
_entity_poly.pdbx_strand_id
1 'polypeptide(L)'
;MASRIAATALRGPMPSAPNIPHEAIQALAWATRRFHPKGTDWLLRKLHPPGNEHPIRSVVDYDDGLLMNVDTASFLEWYIYFYGHFRPEVSKLLNRMLRPGHVAIDIGANIGMHTVIMANRCGPTGTVHCFEPDPHPFGRLKSNLALNGLDFVKAHQSALSAKTETRKFFLHDDTIGNYANASFYSDNIGKETSAIDVEVLSLDDFVAREGLTRLDAIKLLAQGEEWNVLQGGRETIAKLRPKIFFLYEPSYWHRQNLRLLDAVDFFKQYRYTTYAIEFGPRREVTDEIAKGQVFLATP
;
A
#
# COMPACT_ATOMS: atom_id res chain seq x y z
N MET A 1 -16.56 3.14 7.75
CA MET A 1 -16.66 4.41 7.00
C MET A 1 -15.57 4.56 5.93
N ALA A 2 -14.46 3.88 6.03
CA ALA A 2 -13.36 3.95 5.04
C ALA A 2 -13.68 3.30 3.67
N SER A 3 -14.63 2.36 3.58
CA SER A 3 -14.92 1.61 2.35
C SER A 3 -15.69 2.37 1.26
N ARG A 4 -16.15 3.59 1.53
CA ARG A 4 -16.80 4.45 0.52
C ARG A 4 -15.88 5.53 -0.08
N ILE A 5 -14.62 5.56 0.31
CA ILE A 5 -13.70 6.66 -0.03
C ILE A 5 -13.07 6.49 -1.42
N ALA A 6 -12.93 5.27 -1.91
CA ALA A 6 -12.27 5.00 -3.19
C ALA A 6 -13.13 5.20 -4.45
N ALA A 7 -14.46 5.34 -4.33
CA ALA A 7 -15.36 5.29 -5.48
C ALA A 7 -16.00 6.63 -5.87
N THR A 8 -15.71 7.73 -5.19
CA THR A 8 -16.24 9.04 -5.57
C THR A 8 -15.14 9.89 -6.17
N ALA A 9 -14.71 9.54 -7.38
CA ALA A 9 -14.05 10.51 -8.25
C ALA A 9 -15.06 11.65 -8.48
N LEU A 10 -14.80 12.80 -7.90
CA LEU A 10 -15.58 14.01 -8.08
C LEU A 10 -15.55 14.38 -9.57
N ARG A 11 -16.63 14.08 -10.28
CA ARG A 11 -16.85 14.51 -11.68
C ARG A 11 -17.30 15.97 -11.66
N GLY A 12 -16.39 16.86 -11.95
CA GLY A 12 -16.63 18.29 -12.13
C GLY A 12 -15.44 19.13 -11.67
N PRO A 13 -15.24 20.35 -12.22
CA PRO A 13 -14.24 21.27 -11.70
C PRO A 13 -14.56 21.55 -10.23
N MET A 14 -13.65 21.23 -9.33
CA MET A 14 -13.81 21.58 -7.92
C MET A 14 -13.81 23.11 -7.80
N PRO A 15 -14.70 23.69 -6.98
CA PRO A 15 -14.64 25.12 -6.69
C PRO A 15 -13.25 25.45 -6.13
N SER A 16 -12.68 26.58 -6.52
CA SER A 16 -11.39 27.04 -6.02
C SER A 16 -11.40 27.01 -4.49
N ALA A 17 -10.42 26.35 -3.90
CA ALA A 17 -10.29 26.30 -2.45
C ALA A 17 -10.09 27.74 -1.92
N PRO A 18 -10.62 28.07 -0.74
CA PRO A 18 -10.39 29.37 -0.14
C PRO A 18 -8.89 29.57 0.09
N ASN A 19 -8.39 30.77 -0.16
CA ASN A 19 -6.99 31.11 0.11
C ASN A 19 -6.79 31.22 1.63
N ILE A 20 -6.36 30.12 2.25
CA ILE A 20 -6.13 30.03 3.70
C ILE A 20 -4.63 30.13 3.95
N PRO A 21 -4.19 30.95 4.92
CA PRO A 21 -2.79 31.04 5.30
C PRO A 21 -2.20 29.67 5.65
N HIS A 22 -0.99 29.43 5.21
CA HIS A 22 -0.27 28.15 5.40
C HIS A 22 -0.22 27.75 6.88
N GLU A 23 0.03 28.72 7.77
CA GLU A 23 0.10 28.52 9.22
C GLU A 23 -1.24 28.02 9.80
N ALA A 24 -2.36 28.49 9.25
CA ALA A 24 -3.69 28.04 9.68
C ALA A 24 -3.93 26.58 9.27
N ILE A 25 -3.49 26.19 8.07
CA ILE A 25 -3.56 24.78 7.61
C ILE A 25 -2.65 23.89 8.46
N GLN A 26 -1.44 24.33 8.80
CA GLN A 26 -0.52 23.61 9.68
C GLN A 26 -1.12 23.44 11.09
N ALA A 27 -1.70 24.48 11.68
CA ALA A 27 -2.36 24.41 12.98
C ALA A 27 -3.55 23.42 12.95
N LEU A 28 -4.33 23.44 11.87
CA LEU A 28 -5.44 22.51 11.68
C LEU A 28 -4.95 21.05 11.53
N ALA A 29 -3.87 20.82 10.78
CA ALA A 29 -3.25 19.51 10.66
C ALA A 29 -2.72 19.01 12.00
N TRP A 30 -2.04 19.87 12.77
CA TRP A 30 -1.58 19.54 14.12
C TRP A 30 -2.76 19.15 15.03
N ALA A 31 -3.83 19.95 15.05
CA ALA A 31 -5.01 19.69 15.86
C ALA A 31 -5.70 18.37 15.44
N THR A 32 -5.80 18.11 14.14
CA THR A 32 -6.41 16.89 13.61
C THR A 32 -5.61 15.66 14.03
N ARG A 33 -4.28 15.69 13.90
CA ARG A 33 -3.39 14.60 14.32
C ARG A 33 -3.45 14.35 15.83
N ARG A 34 -3.59 15.40 16.62
CA ARG A 34 -3.54 15.31 18.10
C ARG A 34 -4.87 14.88 18.71
N PHE A 35 -6.00 15.34 18.18
CA PHE A 35 -7.30 15.21 18.81
C PHE A 35 -8.29 14.35 18.03
N HIS A 36 -8.04 14.06 16.77
CA HIS A 36 -8.90 13.27 15.86
C HIS A 36 -10.39 13.66 15.94
N PRO A 37 -10.75 14.95 15.81
CA PRO A 37 -12.14 15.39 15.99
C PRO A 37 -13.03 14.79 14.90
N LYS A 38 -14.22 14.36 15.27
CA LYS A 38 -15.20 13.79 14.33
C LYS A 38 -15.65 14.85 13.33
N GLY A 39 -15.78 14.47 12.05
CA GLY A 39 -16.29 15.36 11.00
C GLY A 39 -15.25 16.29 10.37
N THR A 40 -14.00 16.25 10.81
CA THR A 40 -12.93 17.08 10.23
C THR A 40 -12.64 16.77 8.78
N ASP A 41 -12.85 15.55 8.31
CA ASP A 41 -12.58 15.14 6.92
C ASP A 41 -13.31 16.04 5.92
N TRP A 42 -14.59 16.32 6.14
CA TRP A 42 -15.36 17.23 5.28
C TRP A 42 -14.79 18.66 5.28
N LEU A 43 -14.44 19.18 6.47
CA LEU A 43 -13.87 20.51 6.60
C LEU A 43 -12.51 20.63 5.90
N LEU A 44 -11.61 19.66 6.14
CA LEU A 44 -10.29 19.63 5.54
C LEU A 44 -10.36 19.58 4.01
N ARG A 45 -11.23 18.73 3.44
CA ARG A 45 -11.46 18.67 1.99
C ARG A 45 -12.03 19.94 1.41
N LYS A 46 -12.79 20.70 2.19
CA LYS A 46 -13.32 22.01 1.75
C LYS A 46 -12.25 23.10 1.80
N LEU A 47 -11.40 23.09 2.82
CA LEU A 47 -10.40 24.13 3.06
C LEU A 47 -9.09 23.90 2.28
N HIS A 48 -8.66 22.64 2.18
CA HIS A 48 -7.43 22.26 1.48
C HIS A 48 -7.64 20.87 0.86
N PRO A 49 -8.34 20.77 -0.29
CA PRO A 49 -8.60 19.50 -0.96
C PRO A 49 -7.30 18.83 -1.44
N PRO A 50 -7.26 17.49 -1.55
CA PRO A 50 -6.17 16.81 -2.27
C PRO A 50 -6.11 17.34 -3.71
N GLY A 51 -4.90 17.56 -4.24
CA GLY A 51 -4.73 18.16 -5.56
C GLY A 51 -4.98 19.68 -5.61
N ASN A 52 -4.95 20.35 -4.45
CA ASN A 52 -5.00 21.81 -4.39
C ASN A 52 -3.90 22.45 -5.25
N GLU A 53 -4.19 23.59 -5.88
CA GLU A 53 -3.23 24.38 -6.68
C GLU A 53 -1.99 24.82 -5.89
N HIS A 54 -2.09 24.85 -4.56
CA HIS A 54 -1.01 25.20 -3.63
C HIS A 54 -0.70 24.01 -2.68
N PRO A 55 -0.09 22.92 -3.19
CA PRO A 55 0.18 21.76 -2.36
C PRO A 55 1.24 22.05 -1.30
N ILE A 56 1.07 21.43 -0.16
CA ILE A 56 2.04 21.52 0.96
C ILE A 56 3.01 20.35 0.85
N ARG A 57 4.31 20.68 0.81
CA ARG A 57 5.40 19.71 0.89
C ARG A 57 6.06 19.82 2.24
N SER A 58 6.07 18.74 3.00
CA SER A 58 6.58 18.77 4.38
C SER A 58 7.03 17.38 4.82
N VAL A 59 7.90 17.36 5.83
CA VAL A 59 8.16 16.16 6.64
C VAL A 59 7.19 16.17 7.82
N VAL A 60 6.53 15.07 8.04
CA VAL A 60 5.56 14.91 9.14
C VAL A 60 5.86 13.68 9.98
N ASP A 61 5.45 13.75 11.24
CA ASP A 61 5.40 12.57 12.10
C ASP A 61 4.40 11.56 11.54
N TYR A 62 4.82 10.32 11.47
CA TYR A 62 4.06 9.21 10.92
C TYR A 62 4.21 7.99 11.82
N ASP A 63 3.10 7.37 12.18
CA ASP A 63 3.00 6.09 12.89
C ASP A 63 4.16 5.83 13.89
N ASP A 64 3.93 5.99 15.18
CA ASP A 64 4.87 5.71 16.28
C ASP A 64 6.30 6.33 16.15
N GLY A 65 6.39 7.58 15.65
CA GLY A 65 7.64 8.34 15.62
C GLY A 65 8.50 8.13 14.38
N LEU A 66 7.97 7.50 13.34
CA LEU A 66 8.55 7.52 12.01
C LEU A 66 8.30 8.87 11.33
N LEU A 67 9.05 9.14 10.28
CA LEU A 67 8.92 10.36 9.49
C LEU A 67 8.52 10.04 8.04
N MET A 68 7.68 10.90 7.45
CA MET A 68 7.33 10.80 6.04
C MET A 68 7.46 12.15 5.35
N ASN A 69 8.12 12.17 4.18
CA ASN A 69 7.97 13.24 3.23
C ASN A 69 6.60 13.14 2.57
N VAL A 70 5.83 14.22 2.62
CA VAL A 70 4.48 14.25 2.05
C VAL A 70 4.28 15.45 1.13
N ASP A 71 3.45 15.24 0.09
CA ASP A 71 2.97 16.27 -0.83
C ASP A 71 1.44 16.17 -0.88
N THR A 72 0.75 17.20 -0.41
CA THR A 72 -0.72 17.20 -0.34
C THR A 72 -1.41 17.27 -1.71
N ALA A 73 -0.67 17.37 -2.81
CA ALA A 73 -1.19 17.12 -4.14
C ALA A 73 -1.70 15.67 -4.28
N SER A 74 -1.03 14.70 -3.66
CA SER A 74 -1.45 13.31 -3.61
C SER A 74 -2.51 13.09 -2.52
N PHE A 75 -3.60 12.39 -2.86
CA PHE A 75 -4.65 12.05 -1.89
C PHE A 75 -4.12 11.25 -0.70
N LEU A 76 -3.26 10.27 -0.96
CA LEU A 76 -2.67 9.42 0.06
C LEU A 76 -1.80 10.24 1.02
N GLU A 77 -0.96 11.10 0.49
CA GLU A 77 -0.05 11.92 1.25
C GLU A 77 -0.76 13.08 1.98
N TRP A 78 -1.83 13.61 1.35
CA TRP A 78 -2.75 14.51 2.00
C TRP A 78 -3.33 13.89 3.27
N TYR A 79 -3.72 12.61 3.19
CA TYR A 79 -4.25 11.89 4.34
C TYR A 79 -3.19 11.73 5.44
N ILE A 80 -1.96 11.39 5.06
CA ILE A 80 -0.83 11.31 6.01
C ILE A 80 -0.55 12.68 6.64
N TYR A 81 -0.56 13.76 5.84
CA TYR A 81 -0.31 15.11 6.35
C TYR A 81 -1.31 15.53 7.44
N PHE A 82 -2.59 15.27 7.23
CA PHE A 82 -3.63 15.70 8.18
C PHE A 82 -3.86 14.72 9.34
N TYR A 83 -3.64 13.43 9.15
CA TYR A 83 -3.99 12.42 10.15
C TYR A 83 -2.76 11.71 10.79
N GLY A 84 -1.57 11.84 10.22
CA GLY A 84 -0.35 11.20 10.73
C GLY A 84 -0.27 9.69 10.46
N HIS A 85 -1.19 9.15 9.73
CA HIS A 85 -1.25 7.73 9.37
C HIS A 85 -2.04 7.50 8.09
N PHE A 86 -1.85 6.35 7.47
CA PHE A 86 -2.71 5.86 6.40
C PHE A 86 -3.06 4.40 6.66
N ARG A 87 -4.37 4.06 6.64
CA ARG A 87 -4.86 2.72 6.98
C ARG A 87 -4.32 2.20 8.32
N PRO A 88 -4.70 2.79 9.44
CA PRO A 88 -4.16 2.42 10.76
C PRO A 88 -4.44 0.97 11.15
N GLU A 89 -5.44 0.31 10.55
CA GLU A 89 -5.69 -1.12 10.70
C GLU A 89 -4.53 -1.96 10.14
N VAL A 90 -3.93 -1.51 9.01
CA VAL A 90 -2.76 -2.17 8.40
C VAL A 90 -1.53 -1.98 9.27
N SER A 91 -1.26 -0.74 9.69
CA SER A 91 -0.14 -0.43 10.59
C SER A 91 -0.21 -1.29 11.87
N LYS A 92 -1.37 -1.36 12.51
CA LYS A 92 -1.57 -2.19 13.70
C LYS A 92 -1.33 -3.68 13.43
N LEU A 93 -1.75 -4.16 12.26
CA LEU A 93 -1.52 -5.54 11.87
C LEU A 93 -0.03 -5.82 11.67
N LEU A 94 0.67 -5.00 10.91
CA LEU A 94 2.11 -5.11 10.66
C LEU A 94 2.91 -5.06 11.97
N ASN A 95 2.57 -4.12 12.85
CA ASN A 95 3.17 -4.00 14.19
C ASN A 95 2.98 -5.24 15.06
N ARG A 96 1.88 -5.99 14.89
CA ARG A 96 1.62 -7.25 15.60
C ARG A 96 2.27 -8.46 14.96
N MET A 97 2.41 -8.46 13.64
CA MET A 97 2.95 -9.60 12.90
C MET A 97 4.47 -9.66 12.93
N LEU A 98 5.13 -8.50 12.87
CA LEU A 98 6.57 -8.42 12.71
C LEU A 98 7.30 -8.32 14.06
N ARG A 99 8.54 -8.80 14.08
CA ARG A 99 9.45 -8.80 15.22
C ARG A 99 10.87 -8.51 14.75
N PRO A 100 11.77 -8.02 15.61
CA PRO A 100 13.18 -7.90 15.27
C PRO A 100 13.76 -9.22 14.72
N GLY A 101 14.54 -9.13 13.66
CA GLY A 101 15.14 -10.27 12.98
C GLY A 101 14.24 -10.98 11.96
N HIS A 102 12.99 -10.50 11.75
CA HIS A 102 12.12 -11.06 10.72
C HIS A 102 12.58 -10.67 9.31
N VAL A 103 12.28 -11.55 8.35
CA VAL A 103 12.40 -11.32 6.91
C VAL A 103 11.00 -11.05 6.35
N ALA A 104 10.82 -9.92 5.66
CA ALA A 104 9.53 -9.52 5.14
C ALA A 104 9.63 -8.95 3.72
N ILE A 105 8.52 -9.07 2.97
CA ILE A 105 8.40 -8.50 1.62
C ILE A 105 7.19 -7.57 1.57
N ASP A 106 7.40 -6.35 1.07
CA ASP A 106 6.36 -5.36 0.79
C ASP A 106 6.16 -5.23 -0.72
N ILE A 107 5.05 -5.76 -1.25
CA ILE A 107 4.72 -5.75 -2.67
C ILE A 107 3.72 -4.63 -2.95
N GLY A 108 4.08 -3.70 -3.86
CA GLY A 108 3.36 -2.45 -4.08
C GLY A 108 3.67 -1.44 -2.97
N ALA A 109 4.96 -1.15 -2.78
CA ALA A 109 5.44 -0.33 -1.67
C ALA A 109 5.02 1.14 -1.78
N ASN A 110 4.75 1.63 -2.99
CA ASN A 110 4.43 3.02 -3.27
C ASN A 110 5.51 3.95 -2.65
N ILE A 111 5.15 5.01 -1.96
CA ILE A 111 6.08 5.95 -1.29
C ILE A 111 6.71 5.37 0.00
N GLY A 112 6.46 4.11 0.34
CA GLY A 112 7.07 3.42 1.48
C GLY A 112 6.32 3.51 2.80
N MET A 113 5.07 3.95 2.80
CA MET A 113 4.30 4.14 4.04
C MET A 113 4.20 2.89 4.92
N HIS A 114 4.07 1.70 4.33
CA HIS A 114 4.07 0.44 5.08
C HIS A 114 5.48 -0.13 5.21
N THR A 115 6.34 0.11 4.22
CA THR A 115 7.73 -0.34 4.24
C THR A 115 8.49 0.20 5.46
N VAL A 116 8.34 1.51 5.78
CA VAL A 116 9.01 2.10 6.95
C VAL A 116 8.55 1.47 8.26
N ILE A 117 7.26 1.13 8.39
CA ILE A 117 6.72 0.42 9.55
C ILE A 117 7.30 -1.00 9.63
N MET A 118 7.28 -1.73 8.51
CA MET A 118 7.83 -3.08 8.45
C MET A 118 9.31 -3.10 8.81
N ALA A 119 10.08 -2.17 8.26
CA ALA A 119 11.51 -2.03 8.53
C ALA A 119 11.78 -1.68 9.99
N ASN A 120 11.07 -0.70 10.55
CA ASN A 120 11.19 -0.35 11.96
C ASN A 120 10.91 -1.54 12.89
N ARG A 121 9.96 -2.40 12.55
CA ARG A 121 9.62 -3.60 13.34
C ARG A 121 10.62 -4.74 13.17
N CYS A 122 11.13 -4.95 11.95
CA CYS A 122 12.15 -5.98 11.70
C CYS A 122 13.52 -5.59 12.28
N GLY A 123 13.79 -4.29 12.35
CA GLY A 123 15.06 -3.76 12.84
C GLY A 123 16.26 -4.17 11.97
N PRO A 124 17.47 -3.70 12.29
CA PRO A 124 18.67 -3.92 11.48
C PRO A 124 19.17 -5.38 11.46
N THR A 125 18.65 -6.22 12.34
CA THR A 125 18.93 -7.67 12.33
C THR A 125 17.98 -8.46 11.43
N GLY A 126 16.91 -7.82 10.95
CA GLY A 126 15.97 -8.37 9.98
C GLY A 126 16.31 -7.95 8.54
N THR A 127 15.43 -8.31 7.63
CA THR A 127 15.53 -7.89 6.22
C THR A 127 14.14 -7.54 5.71
N VAL A 128 14.03 -6.41 5.02
CA VAL A 128 12.81 -6.05 4.30
C VAL A 128 13.15 -5.81 2.84
N HIS A 129 12.50 -6.55 1.95
CA HIS A 129 12.51 -6.28 0.53
C HIS A 129 11.23 -5.53 0.17
N CYS A 130 11.31 -4.49 -0.66
CA CYS A 130 10.13 -3.76 -1.11
C CYS A 130 10.17 -3.53 -2.62
N PHE A 131 9.01 -3.66 -3.26
CA PHE A 131 8.85 -3.60 -4.71
C PHE A 131 7.90 -2.47 -5.09
N GLU A 132 8.38 -1.57 -5.93
CA GLU A 132 7.61 -0.48 -6.52
C GLU A 132 8.07 -0.23 -7.95
N PRO A 133 7.27 -0.54 -8.97
CA PRO A 133 7.67 -0.41 -10.36
C PRO A 133 7.69 1.04 -10.88
N ASP A 134 6.81 1.91 -10.36
CA ASP A 134 6.74 3.29 -10.79
C ASP A 134 7.95 4.09 -10.30
N PRO A 135 8.76 4.69 -11.20
CA PRO A 135 9.97 5.42 -10.82
C PRO A 135 9.70 6.62 -9.90
N HIS A 136 8.54 7.26 -9.99
CA HIS A 136 8.22 8.42 -9.18
C HIS A 136 7.98 8.03 -7.71
N PRO A 137 6.98 7.20 -7.34
CA PRO A 137 6.84 6.74 -5.96
C PRO A 137 8.05 5.94 -5.47
N PHE A 138 8.78 5.21 -6.34
CA PHE A 138 10.02 4.56 -5.97
C PHE A 138 11.11 5.54 -5.51
N GLY A 139 11.26 6.68 -6.18
CA GLY A 139 12.17 7.75 -5.73
C GLY A 139 11.79 8.29 -4.35
N ARG A 140 10.50 8.46 -4.10
CA ARG A 140 9.97 8.90 -2.81
C ARG A 140 10.12 7.84 -1.72
N LEU A 141 9.91 6.56 -2.05
CA LEU A 141 10.20 5.43 -1.16
C LEU A 141 11.64 5.49 -0.65
N LYS A 142 12.62 5.62 -1.54
CA LYS A 142 14.03 5.74 -1.16
C LYS A 142 14.29 6.94 -0.25
N SER A 143 13.69 8.09 -0.56
CA SER A 143 13.80 9.28 0.28
C SER A 143 13.22 9.05 1.68
N ASN A 144 12.08 8.37 1.79
CA ASN A 144 11.45 8.07 3.08
C ASN A 144 12.21 7.02 3.89
N LEU A 145 12.86 6.05 3.24
CA LEU A 145 13.76 5.11 3.90
C LEU A 145 14.99 5.84 4.47
N ALA A 146 15.64 6.68 3.67
CA ALA A 146 16.80 7.47 4.10
C ALA A 146 16.44 8.42 5.24
N LEU A 147 15.27 9.08 5.20
CA LEU A 147 14.78 9.97 6.24
C LEU A 147 14.68 9.27 7.62
N ASN A 148 14.44 7.97 7.62
CA ASN A 148 14.32 7.16 8.84
C ASN A 148 15.57 6.32 9.16
N GLY A 149 16.69 6.48 8.42
CA GLY A 149 17.91 5.70 8.63
C GLY A 149 17.74 4.20 8.38
N LEU A 150 16.85 3.81 7.44
CA LEU A 150 16.49 2.42 7.16
C LEU A 150 17.33 1.84 6.00
N ASP A 151 18.64 2.01 6.02
CA ASP A 151 19.56 1.65 4.93
C ASP A 151 19.67 0.14 4.68
N PHE A 152 19.23 -0.68 5.63
CA PHE A 152 19.20 -2.15 5.51
C PHE A 152 18.01 -2.66 4.67
N VAL A 153 17.07 -1.80 4.28
CA VAL A 153 15.94 -2.16 3.41
C VAL A 153 16.42 -2.27 1.97
N LYS A 154 16.06 -3.37 1.32
CA LYS A 154 16.37 -3.63 -0.09
C LYS A 154 15.19 -3.20 -0.97
N ALA A 155 15.32 -2.05 -1.61
CA ALA A 155 14.30 -1.50 -2.49
C ALA A 155 14.55 -1.90 -3.96
N HIS A 156 13.53 -2.46 -4.62
CA HIS A 156 13.56 -2.94 -5.99
C HIS A 156 12.60 -2.13 -6.86
N GLN A 157 13.13 -1.48 -7.91
CA GLN A 157 12.31 -0.80 -8.92
C GLN A 157 11.82 -1.81 -9.95
N SER A 158 11.01 -2.74 -9.52
CA SER A 158 10.47 -3.85 -10.27
C SER A 158 9.13 -4.28 -9.67
N ALA A 159 8.46 -5.22 -10.30
CA ALA A 159 7.20 -5.77 -9.79
C ALA A 159 7.31 -7.27 -9.55
N LEU A 160 6.39 -7.81 -8.75
CA LEU A 160 6.16 -9.24 -8.65
C LEU A 160 4.83 -9.62 -9.32
N SER A 161 4.81 -10.77 -10.01
CA SER A 161 3.63 -11.32 -10.67
C SER A 161 3.72 -12.84 -10.79
N ALA A 162 2.95 -13.44 -11.72
CA ALA A 162 2.93 -14.90 -11.93
C ALA A 162 4.20 -15.45 -12.58
N LYS A 163 4.93 -14.64 -13.36
CA LYS A 163 6.09 -15.06 -14.17
C LYS A 163 7.16 -14.00 -14.18
N THR A 164 8.40 -14.44 -14.39
CA THR A 164 9.53 -13.56 -14.65
C THR A 164 9.55 -13.16 -16.12
N GLU A 165 9.36 -11.87 -16.40
CA GLU A 165 9.26 -11.30 -17.74
C GLU A 165 9.46 -9.77 -17.72
N THR A 166 9.48 -9.12 -18.87
CA THR A 166 9.32 -7.66 -18.99
C THR A 166 7.90 -7.36 -19.44
N ARG A 167 7.22 -6.46 -18.73
CA ARG A 167 5.83 -6.08 -19.03
C ARG A 167 5.67 -4.56 -19.12
N LYS A 168 4.69 -4.14 -19.93
CA LYS A 168 4.23 -2.75 -19.94
C LYS A 168 3.50 -2.44 -18.63
N PHE A 169 3.93 -1.37 -17.97
CA PHE A 169 3.31 -0.82 -16.79
C PHE A 169 2.80 0.59 -17.12
N PHE A 170 1.52 0.82 -16.89
CA PHE A 170 0.85 2.06 -17.23
C PHE A 170 0.93 3.02 -16.05
N LEU A 171 1.51 4.21 -16.30
CA LEU A 171 1.66 5.25 -15.30
C LEU A 171 0.39 6.10 -15.26
N HIS A 172 0.01 6.56 -14.08
CA HIS A 172 -1.04 7.55 -13.95
C HIS A 172 -0.50 8.94 -14.31
N ASP A 173 -1.30 9.76 -14.99
CA ASP A 173 -0.91 11.14 -15.29
C ASP A 173 -0.76 11.94 -13.99
N ASP A 174 0.41 12.54 -13.81
CA ASP A 174 0.86 13.23 -12.60
C ASP A 174 0.06 14.51 -12.27
N THR A 175 -0.80 14.97 -13.18
CA THR A 175 -1.51 16.26 -13.05
C THR A 175 -2.45 16.31 -11.84
N ILE A 176 -2.80 15.16 -11.23
CA ILE A 176 -3.73 15.07 -10.09
C ILE A 176 -3.07 14.49 -8.83
N GLY A 177 -1.75 14.19 -8.86
CA GLY A 177 -1.03 13.66 -7.70
C GLY A 177 -1.52 12.29 -7.19
N ASN A 178 -2.16 11.49 -8.04
CA ASN A 178 -2.77 10.23 -7.62
C ASN A 178 -1.99 9.00 -8.10
N TYR A 179 -0.70 8.96 -7.78
CA TYR A 179 0.25 7.89 -8.15
C TYR A 179 -0.17 6.47 -7.72
N ALA A 180 -1.13 6.37 -6.82
CA ALA A 180 -1.59 5.08 -6.31
C ALA A 180 -2.37 4.24 -7.32
N ASN A 181 -2.66 4.77 -8.52
CA ASN A 181 -3.46 4.10 -9.54
C ASN A 181 -2.64 3.51 -10.70
N ALA A 182 -1.32 3.70 -10.73
CA ALA A 182 -0.46 3.07 -11.74
C ALA A 182 -0.59 1.54 -11.67
N SER A 183 -0.68 0.87 -12.83
CA SER A 183 -1.09 -0.54 -12.89
C SER A 183 -0.63 -1.21 -14.18
N PHE A 184 -0.61 -2.54 -14.19
CA PHE A 184 -0.47 -3.33 -15.43
C PHE A 184 -1.73 -3.34 -16.31
N TYR A 185 -2.81 -2.74 -15.85
CA TYR A 185 -4.10 -2.70 -16.53
C TYR A 185 -4.43 -1.27 -16.97
N SER A 186 -4.39 -1.02 -18.28
CA SER A 186 -4.65 0.32 -18.86
C SER A 186 -6.03 0.89 -18.52
N ASP A 187 -7.03 0.01 -18.32
CA ASP A 187 -8.40 0.40 -18.00
C ASP A 187 -8.53 1.09 -16.64
N ASN A 188 -7.52 0.98 -15.78
CA ASN A 188 -7.51 1.62 -14.47
C ASN A 188 -7.18 3.12 -14.55
N ILE A 189 -6.61 3.60 -15.66
CA ILE A 189 -5.81 4.83 -15.69
C ILE A 189 -6.39 5.93 -16.60
N GLY A 190 -7.38 5.66 -17.45
CA GLY A 190 -7.96 6.65 -18.36
C GLY A 190 -7.23 6.78 -19.71
N LYS A 191 -7.59 7.79 -20.51
CA LYS A 191 -7.24 7.85 -21.94
C LYS A 191 -5.83 8.37 -22.28
N GLU A 192 -5.13 9.01 -21.36
CA GLU A 192 -3.78 9.60 -21.61
C GLU A 192 -2.79 8.97 -20.62
N THR A 193 -2.31 7.77 -20.96
CA THR A 193 -1.35 7.05 -20.13
C THR A 193 -0.03 6.88 -20.84
N SER A 194 1.04 7.29 -20.19
CA SER A 194 2.37 6.82 -20.56
C SER A 194 2.58 5.40 -20.04
N ALA A 195 3.37 4.61 -20.73
CA ALA A 195 3.73 3.27 -20.31
C ALA A 195 5.24 3.09 -20.33
N ILE A 196 5.75 2.38 -19.34
CA ILE A 196 7.16 2.00 -19.24
C ILE A 196 7.31 0.48 -19.29
N ASP A 197 8.48 0.02 -19.68
CA ASP A 197 8.85 -1.38 -19.54
C ASP A 197 9.40 -1.62 -18.13
N VAL A 198 8.84 -2.61 -17.45
CA VAL A 198 9.18 -2.96 -16.06
C VAL A 198 9.64 -4.41 -15.98
N GLU A 199 10.76 -4.64 -15.27
CA GLU A 199 11.16 -5.99 -14.88
C GLU A 199 10.11 -6.54 -13.90
N VAL A 200 9.59 -7.71 -14.21
CA VAL A 200 8.66 -8.46 -13.37
C VAL A 200 9.30 -9.79 -13.02
N LEU A 201 9.23 -10.19 -11.75
CA LEU A 201 9.72 -11.47 -11.26
C LEU A 201 8.56 -12.30 -10.73
N SER A 202 8.65 -13.62 -10.79
CA SER A 202 7.81 -14.43 -9.91
C SER A 202 8.34 -14.36 -8.48
N LEU A 203 7.47 -14.52 -7.49
CA LEU A 203 7.90 -14.54 -6.08
C LEU A 203 8.87 -15.71 -5.83
N ASP A 204 8.63 -16.85 -6.47
CA ASP A 204 9.49 -18.03 -6.33
C ASP A 204 10.90 -17.80 -6.91
N ASP A 205 10.99 -17.19 -8.12
CA ASP A 205 12.28 -16.82 -8.72
C ASP A 205 13.02 -15.77 -7.88
N PHE A 206 12.31 -14.77 -7.35
CA PHE A 206 12.89 -13.77 -6.48
C PHE A 206 13.48 -14.40 -5.19
N VAL A 207 12.72 -15.24 -4.53
CA VAL A 207 13.16 -15.94 -3.30
C VAL A 207 14.37 -16.83 -3.58
N ALA A 208 14.38 -17.53 -4.72
CA ALA A 208 15.53 -18.34 -5.16
C ALA A 208 16.76 -17.47 -5.47
N ARG A 209 16.59 -16.35 -6.21
CA ARG A 209 17.65 -15.40 -6.58
C ARG A 209 18.32 -14.77 -5.35
N GLU A 210 17.52 -14.39 -4.34
CA GLU A 210 18.02 -13.80 -3.09
C GLU A 210 18.50 -14.87 -2.07
N GLY A 211 18.31 -16.16 -2.34
CA GLY A 211 18.67 -17.26 -1.45
C GLY A 211 17.93 -17.21 -0.11
N LEU A 212 16.68 -16.75 -0.10
CA LEU A 212 15.90 -16.63 1.13
C LEU A 212 15.51 -18.02 1.66
N THR A 213 15.99 -18.36 2.82
CA THR A 213 15.65 -19.60 3.54
C THR A 213 14.57 -19.38 4.60
N ARG A 214 14.19 -18.10 4.84
CA ARG A 214 13.16 -17.66 5.78
C ARG A 214 12.38 -16.51 5.18
N LEU A 215 11.07 -16.53 5.37
CA LEU A 215 10.18 -15.43 5.06
C LEU A 215 9.03 -15.43 6.07
N ASP A 216 8.92 -14.38 6.87
CA ASP A 216 7.96 -14.33 7.99
C ASP A 216 6.66 -13.65 7.59
N ALA A 217 6.73 -12.66 6.70
CA ALA A 217 5.55 -11.93 6.27
C ALA A 217 5.66 -11.38 4.85
N ILE A 218 4.51 -11.32 4.16
CA ILE A 218 4.32 -10.62 2.90
C ILE A 218 3.16 -9.64 3.08
N LYS A 219 3.38 -8.37 2.71
CA LYS A 219 2.31 -7.42 2.43
C LYS A 219 2.12 -7.35 0.92
N LEU A 220 0.89 -7.54 0.46
CA LEU A 220 0.54 -7.67 -0.95
C LEU A 220 -0.61 -6.72 -1.29
N LEU A 221 -0.27 -5.54 -1.79
CA LEU A 221 -1.19 -4.52 -2.30
C LEU A 221 -0.64 -4.03 -3.65
N ALA A 222 -1.03 -4.69 -4.72
CA ALA A 222 -0.39 -4.57 -6.04
C ALA A 222 -1.38 -4.19 -7.17
N GLN A 223 -2.44 -3.47 -6.86
CA GLN A 223 -3.38 -2.85 -7.81
C GLN A 223 -3.94 -3.85 -8.87
N GLY A 224 -4.33 -5.03 -8.39
CA GLY A 224 -4.91 -6.09 -9.22
C GLY A 224 -3.96 -7.24 -9.58
N GLU A 225 -2.67 -7.15 -9.22
CA GLU A 225 -1.71 -8.24 -9.42
C GLU A 225 -1.68 -9.25 -8.25
N GLU A 226 -2.48 -9.06 -7.20
CA GLU A 226 -2.44 -9.87 -5.98
C GLU A 226 -2.54 -11.37 -6.29
N TRP A 227 -3.51 -11.74 -7.14
CA TRP A 227 -3.69 -13.14 -7.55
C TRP A 227 -2.49 -13.69 -8.31
N ASN A 228 -1.97 -12.91 -9.26
CA ASN A 228 -0.82 -13.31 -10.07
C ASN A 228 0.44 -13.51 -9.20
N VAL A 229 0.65 -12.66 -8.21
CA VAL A 229 1.74 -12.82 -7.25
C VAL A 229 1.59 -14.11 -6.45
N LEU A 230 0.37 -14.44 -5.99
CA LEU A 230 0.11 -15.71 -5.29
C LEU A 230 0.38 -16.91 -6.19
N GLN A 231 0.03 -16.85 -7.49
CA GLN A 231 0.33 -17.92 -8.44
C GLN A 231 1.84 -18.07 -8.69
N GLY A 232 2.60 -16.96 -8.73
CA GLY A 232 4.06 -16.95 -8.89
C GLY A 232 4.84 -17.25 -7.61
N GLY A 233 4.15 -17.47 -6.47
CA GLY A 233 4.76 -17.74 -5.17
C GLY A 233 4.38 -19.08 -4.54
N ARG A 234 3.89 -20.03 -5.32
CA ARG A 234 3.38 -21.31 -4.81
C ARG A 234 4.39 -22.10 -4.01
N GLU A 235 5.62 -22.19 -4.50
CA GLU A 235 6.70 -22.92 -3.80
C GLU A 235 7.12 -22.18 -2.54
N THR A 236 7.28 -20.87 -2.60
CA THR A 236 7.60 -20.02 -1.46
C THR A 236 6.54 -20.14 -0.36
N ILE A 237 5.25 -20.06 -0.72
CA ILE A 237 4.14 -20.20 0.23
C ILE A 237 4.14 -21.59 0.86
N ALA A 238 4.36 -22.64 0.06
CA ALA A 238 4.39 -24.01 0.55
C ALA A 238 5.57 -24.28 1.50
N LYS A 239 6.78 -23.80 1.16
CA LYS A 239 8.02 -24.08 1.86
C LYS A 239 8.29 -23.15 3.04
N LEU A 240 8.18 -21.83 2.84
CA LEU A 240 8.57 -20.83 3.84
C LEU A 240 7.40 -20.39 4.74
N ARG A 241 6.17 -20.62 4.29
CA ARG A 241 4.93 -20.43 5.06
C ARG A 241 4.81 -19.03 5.68
N PRO A 242 5.01 -17.93 4.93
CA PRO A 242 4.89 -16.58 5.47
C PRO A 242 3.44 -16.26 5.84
N LYS A 243 3.23 -15.36 6.81
CA LYS A 243 1.93 -14.71 6.96
C LYS A 243 1.71 -13.74 5.80
N ILE A 244 0.56 -13.83 5.13
CA ILE A 244 0.28 -13.02 3.94
C ILE A 244 -0.88 -12.10 4.21
N PHE A 245 -0.60 -10.81 4.18
CA PHE A 245 -1.58 -9.76 4.25
C PHE A 245 -1.85 -9.26 2.82
N PHE A 246 -3.10 -9.31 2.37
CA PHE A 246 -3.45 -8.94 1.00
C PHE A 246 -4.71 -8.10 0.91
N LEU A 247 -4.79 -7.31 -0.18
CA LEU A 247 -5.95 -6.54 -0.55
C LEU A 247 -6.84 -7.35 -1.49
N TYR A 248 -8.13 -7.37 -1.21
CA TYR A 248 -9.16 -7.79 -2.15
C TYR A 248 -9.98 -6.58 -2.57
N GLU A 249 -9.78 -6.12 -3.79
CA GLU A 249 -10.61 -5.09 -4.41
C GLU A 249 -11.46 -5.74 -5.51
N PRO A 250 -12.77 -5.90 -5.30
CA PRO A 250 -13.64 -6.61 -6.23
C PRO A 250 -13.53 -6.14 -7.68
N SER A 251 -13.35 -4.82 -7.90
CA SER A 251 -13.23 -4.25 -9.24
C SER A 251 -12.01 -4.78 -10.01
N TYR A 252 -10.94 -5.10 -9.34
CA TYR A 252 -9.74 -5.68 -9.94
C TYR A 252 -9.85 -7.21 -10.13
N TRP A 253 -10.36 -7.89 -9.11
CA TRP A 253 -10.45 -9.36 -9.12
C TRP A 253 -11.52 -9.87 -10.07
N HIS A 254 -12.69 -9.23 -10.13
CA HIS A 254 -13.78 -9.62 -11.04
C HIS A 254 -13.41 -9.50 -12.52
N ARG A 255 -12.50 -8.59 -12.89
CA ARG A 255 -11.97 -8.50 -14.27
C ARG A 255 -11.23 -9.77 -14.69
N GLN A 256 -10.65 -10.47 -13.75
CA GLN A 256 -9.96 -11.74 -13.93
C GLN A 256 -10.91 -12.95 -13.69
N ASN A 257 -12.23 -12.70 -13.54
CA ASN A 257 -13.24 -13.69 -13.16
C ASN A 257 -12.93 -14.38 -11.82
N LEU A 258 -12.31 -13.65 -10.89
CA LEU A 258 -11.90 -14.14 -9.57
C LEU A 258 -12.74 -13.50 -8.47
N ARG A 259 -12.94 -14.26 -7.40
CA ARG A 259 -13.65 -13.86 -6.18
C ARG A 259 -12.74 -14.05 -4.97
N LEU A 260 -13.15 -13.50 -3.84
CA LEU A 260 -12.43 -13.69 -2.58
C LEU A 260 -12.24 -15.17 -2.22
N LEU A 261 -13.26 -15.99 -2.48
CA LEU A 261 -13.21 -17.42 -2.18
C LEU A 261 -12.14 -18.17 -2.99
N ASP A 262 -11.78 -17.69 -4.19
CA ASP A 262 -10.68 -18.29 -4.95
C ASP A 262 -9.34 -18.14 -4.21
N ALA A 263 -9.12 -16.99 -3.54
CA ALA A 263 -7.96 -16.82 -2.68
C ALA A 263 -8.04 -17.68 -1.41
N VAL A 264 -9.22 -17.77 -0.80
CA VAL A 264 -9.42 -18.63 0.39
C VAL A 264 -9.13 -20.08 0.07
N ASP A 265 -9.64 -20.59 -1.07
CA ASP A 265 -9.43 -21.96 -1.51
C ASP A 265 -7.98 -22.21 -1.93
N PHE A 266 -7.33 -21.23 -2.56
CA PHE A 266 -5.88 -21.27 -2.81
C PHE A 266 -5.11 -21.44 -1.51
N PHE A 267 -5.37 -20.64 -0.50
CA PHE A 267 -4.68 -20.71 0.79
C PHE A 267 -4.96 -22.01 1.55
N LYS A 268 -6.18 -22.54 1.49
CA LYS A 268 -6.53 -23.84 2.10
C LYS A 268 -5.69 -25.00 1.55
N GLN A 269 -5.31 -24.98 0.26
CA GLN A 269 -4.43 -26.01 -0.33
C GLN A 269 -3.08 -26.11 0.39
N TYR A 270 -2.62 -25.00 0.97
CA TYR A 270 -1.38 -24.90 1.75
C TYR A 270 -1.62 -24.95 3.26
N ARG A 271 -2.82 -25.31 3.71
CA ARG A 271 -3.21 -25.36 5.13
C ARG A 271 -3.08 -24.01 5.82
N TYR A 272 -3.51 -22.95 5.16
CA TYR A 272 -3.67 -21.62 5.74
C TYR A 272 -5.13 -21.37 6.11
N THR A 273 -5.32 -20.54 7.13
CA THR A 273 -6.63 -19.94 7.45
C THR A 273 -6.62 -18.47 7.07
N THR A 274 -7.69 -18.02 6.41
CA THR A 274 -7.85 -16.63 5.97
C THR A 274 -8.80 -15.88 6.89
N TYR A 275 -8.39 -14.70 7.32
CA TYR A 275 -9.16 -13.84 8.23
C TYR A 275 -9.43 -12.49 7.59
N ALA A 276 -10.65 -11.98 7.72
CA ALA A 276 -10.95 -10.58 7.44
C ALA A 276 -10.36 -9.70 8.55
N ILE A 277 -9.69 -8.60 8.15
CA ILE A 277 -9.12 -7.62 9.05
C ILE A 277 -10.00 -6.37 9.01
N GLU A 278 -10.81 -6.21 10.03
CA GLU A 278 -11.64 -5.03 10.26
C GLU A 278 -11.29 -4.39 11.60
N PHE A 279 -11.92 -3.25 11.92
CA PHE A 279 -11.87 -2.67 13.25
C PHE A 279 -12.64 -3.59 14.24
N GLY A 280 -11.96 -4.61 14.76
CA GLY A 280 -12.56 -5.59 15.66
C GLY A 280 -11.75 -6.89 15.77
N PRO A 281 -12.34 -7.93 16.38
CA PRO A 281 -11.73 -9.25 16.42
C PRO A 281 -11.62 -9.85 15.01
N ARG A 282 -10.56 -10.61 14.78
CA ARG A 282 -10.35 -11.33 13.51
C ARG A 282 -11.52 -12.28 13.26
N ARG A 283 -12.06 -12.24 12.06
CA ARG A 283 -13.13 -13.12 11.62
C ARG A 283 -12.64 -14.01 10.49
N GLU A 284 -12.76 -15.32 10.68
CA GLU A 284 -12.43 -16.27 9.63
C GLU A 284 -13.37 -16.12 8.43
N VAL A 285 -12.80 -16.18 7.24
CA VAL A 285 -13.55 -16.09 5.98
C VAL A 285 -13.95 -17.49 5.55
N THR A 286 -15.24 -17.79 5.68
CA THR A 286 -15.85 -19.09 5.30
C THR A 286 -16.76 -18.97 4.10
N ASP A 287 -17.22 -17.76 3.78
CA ASP A 287 -18.19 -17.47 2.72
C ASP A 287 -17.97 -16.08 2.09
N GLU A 288 -18.73 -15.73 1.06
CA GLU A 288 -18.65 -14.47 0.33
C GLU A 288 -19.17 -13.24 1.11
N ILE A 289 -19.69 -13.44 2.31
CA ILE A 289 -20.30 -12.37 3.14
C ILE A 289 -19.22 -11.56 3.88
N ALA A 290 -17.96 -11.92 3.77
CA ALA A 290 -16.87 -11.15 4.37
C ALA A 290 -16.83 -9.74 3.76
N LYS A 291 -17.44 -8.80 4.47
CA LYS A 291 -17.32 -7.37 4.20
C LYS A 291 -15.93 -6.94 4.66
N GLY A 292 -15.05 -6.65 3.74
CA GLY A 292 -13.72 -6.15 4.06
C GLY A 292 -12.88 -6.08 2.80
N GLN A 293 -11.88 -5.21 2.81
CA GLN A 293 -10.92 -5.11 1.70
C GLN A 293 -9.57 -5.73 2.05
N VAL A 294 -9.36 -6.04 3.33
CA VAL A 294 -8.06 -6.43 3.85
C VAL A 294 -8.15 -7.79 4.52
N PHE A 295 -7.30 -8.69 4.11
CA PHE A 295 -7.29 -10.08 4.56
C PHE A 295 -5.91 -10.52 5.02
N LEU A 296 -5.88 -11.42 5.99
CA LEU A 296 -4.68 -12.06 6.50
C LEU A 296 -4.81 -13.57 6.34
N ALA A 297 -3.92 -14.18 5.56
CA ALA A 297 -3.74 -15.61 5.52
C ALA A 297 -2.60 -16.02 6.45
N THR A 298 -2.84 -16.99 7.33
CA THR A 298 -1.84 -17.50 8.29
C THR A 298 -1.73 -19.01 8.18
N PRO A 299 -0.49 -19.55 8.28
CA PRO A 299 -0.25 -20.97 8.29
C PRO A 299 -0.89 -21.68 9.49
#